data_4dbd82e36383a463ace6a210becdf9d6
#
_entry.id   4dbd82e36383a463ace6a210becdf9d6
#
_cell.length_a   1.000
_cell.length_b   1.000
_cell.length_c   1.000
_cell.angle_alpha   90.00
_cell.angle_beta   90.00
_cell.angle_gamma   90.00
#
_symmetry.space_group_name_H-M   'P 1'
#
loop_
_entity.id
_entity.type
_entity.pdbx_description
1 polymer ?
#
loop_
_entity_poly.entity_id
_entity_poly.type
_entity_poly.pdbx_seq_one_letter_code
_entity_poly.pdbx_strand_id
1 'polypeptide(L)'
;MVIRAVAFDFGHTLVDEEKDASISLETRRIHLMPDVGDILPRLPIPLAVWANTHTAAGADLRNFLDRAGIGRFFAWVVTSVDAGFRKPAPQFFDFALRECRLVRSEVLFVGNQLNTDIAGGQAYGIPTVWLSGSAYRSADEKLPSENVHPTHTIPALCQLPSLLESLLSTRIRNDRQLS
;
A
#
# COMPACT_ATOMS: atom_id res chain seq x y z
N MET A 1 -17.09 1.60 9.11
CA MET A 1 -15.72 1.10 8.83
C MET A 1 -14.75 1.88 9.70
N VAL A 2 -13.82 1.23 10.39
CA VAL A 2 -12.86 1.89 11.28
C VAL A 2 -11.46 1.65 10.74
N ILE A 3 -10.93 2.60 9.96
CA ILE A 3 -9.54 2.51 9.47
C ILE A 3 -8.58 2.80 10.63
N ARG A 4 -7.63 1.90 10.87
CA ARG A 4 -6.59 1.98 11.91
C ARG A 4 -5.18 1.97 11.35
N ALA A 5 -5.00 1.56 10.09
CA ALA A 5 -3.73 1.62 9.40
C ALA A 5 -3.93 1.84 7.89
N VAL A 6 -2.91 2.40 7.24
CA VAL A 6 -2.78 2.43 5.78
C VAL A 6 -1.66 1.48 5.38
N ALA A 7 -1.96 0.52 4.52
CA ALA A 7 -0.96 -0.31 3.86
C ALA A 7 -0.69 0.22 2.45
N PHE A 8 0.57 0.28 2.06
CA PHE A 8 0.99 0.70 0.72
C PHE A 8 1.61 -0.48 -0.03
N ASP A 9 1.29 -0.62 -1.31
CA ASP A 9 2.18 -1.32 -2.21
C ASP A 9 3.53 -0.58 -2.32
N PHE A 10 4.55 -1.24 -2.87
CA PHE A 10 5.91 -0.70 -2.91
C PHE A 10 6.26 -0.11 -4.28
N GLY A 11 6.32 -0.96 -5.32
CA GLY A 11 6.77 -0.57 -6.65
C GLY A 11 5.76 0.35 -7.38
N HIS A 12 6.21 1.44 -7.97
CA HIS A 12 5.37 2.46 -8.62
C HIS A 12 4.26 3.03 -7.71
N THR A 13 4.30 2.72 -6.41
CA THR A 13 3.45 3.32 -5.37
C THR A 13 4.29 4.22 -4.46
N LEU A 14 5.36 3.70 -3.89
CA LEU A 14 6.30 4.42 -3.03
C LEU A 14 7.62 4.73 -3.75
N VAL A 15 8.06 3.84 -4.63
CA VAL A 15 9.37 3.87 -5.30
C VAL A 15 9.20 3.60 -6.79
N ASP A 16 9.88 4.39 -7.63
CA ASP A 16 10.00 4.15 -9.07
C ASP A 16 10.94 2.95 -9.29
N GLU A 17 10.43 1.86 -9.85
CA GLU A 17 11.19 0.64 -10.10
C GLU A 17 11.61 0.46 -11.56
N GLU A 18 11.13 1.27 -12.52
CA GLU A 18 11.32 1.01 -13.96
C GLU A 18 12.78 0.91 -14.38
N LYS A 19 13.65 1.68 -13.76
CA LYS A 19 15.06 1.77 -14.17
C LYS A 19 15.96 0.72 -13.57
N ASP A 20 15.56 0.16 -12.44
CA ASP A 20 16.47 -0.63 -11.59
C ASP A 20 15.83 -1.92 -11.05
N ALA A 21 14.71 -2.40 -11.61
CA ALA A 21 13.98 -3.56 -11.11
C ALA A 21 14.81 -4.86 -11.01
N SER A 22 15.82 -5.02 -11.86
CA SER A 22 16.75 -6.17 -11.87
C SER A 22 17.88 -6.06 -10.84
N ILE A 23 18.07 -4.87 -10.24
CA ILE A 23 19.15 -4.61 -9.28
C ILE A 23 18.68 -4.98 -7.89
N SER A 24 19.55 -5.63 -7.10
CA SER A 24 19.28 -5.93 -5.69
C SER A 24 18.90 -4.66 -4.92
N LEU A 25 17.93 -4.76 -4.01
CA LEU A 25 17.52 -3.64 -3.15
C LEU A 25 18.70 -3.03 -2.38
N GLU A 26 19.71 -3.81 -2.05
CA GLU A 26 20.89 -3.35 -1.31
C GLU A 26 21.68 -2.26 -2.06
N THR A 27 21.81 -2.40 -3.38
CA THR A 27 22.65 -1.51 -4.24
C THR A 27 21.80 -0.62 -5.16
N ARG A 28 20.50 -0.85 -5.23
CA ARG A 28 19.57 -0.09 -6.07
C ARG A 28 19.57 1.39 -5.71
N ARG A 29 19.55 2.24 -6.73
CA ARG A 29 19.28 3.67 -6.56
C ARG A 29 17.86 3.89 -6.05
N ILE A 30 17.69 4.93 -5.27
CA ILE A 30 16.40 5.24 -4.64
C ILE A 30 15.78 6.42 -5.37
N HIS A 31 14.65 6.18 -6.00
CA HIS A 31 13.80 7.19 -6.62
C HIS A 31 12.41 7.05 -6.00
N LEU A 32 12.05 7.98 -5.12
CA LEU A 32 10.70 8.01 -4.55
C LEU A 32 9.69 8.44 -5.62
N MET A 33 8.51 7.86 -5.56
CA MET A 33 7.37 8.33 -6.35
C MET A 33 6.98 9.76 -5.92
N PRO A 34 6.33 10.53 -6.81
CA PRO A 34 5.87 11.89 -6.47
C PRO A 34 5.09 11.92 -5.16
N ASP A 35 5.27 12.98 -4.40
CA ASP A 35 4.59 13.31 -3.14
C ASP A 35 4.89 12.39 -1.95
N VAL A 36 5.59 11.25 -2.10
CA VAL A 36 5.83 10.29 -1.02
C VAL A 36 6.47 10.94 0.20
N GLY A 37 7.54 11.72 0.01
CA GLY A 37 8.24 12.40 1.10
C GLY A 37 7.36 13.39 1.87
N ASP A 38 6.42 14.02 1.17
CA ASP A 38 5.55 15.06 1.71
C ASP A 38 4.31 14.51 2.41
N ILE A 39 3.76 13.37 1.92
CA ILE A 39 2.52 12.83 2.46
C ILE A 39 2.72 11.93 3.66
N LEU A 40 3.79 11.11 3.70
CA LEU A 40 3.98 10.14 4.79
C LEU A 40 3.99 10.79 6.17
N PRO A 41 4.67 11.94 6.41
CA PRO A 41 4.63 12.62 7.70
C PRO A 41 3.25 13.15 8.13
N ARG A 42 2.34 13.32 7.17
CA ARG A 42 1.00 13.90 7.37
C ARG A 42 -0.08 12.86 7.69
N LEU A 43 0.24 11.57 7.55
CA LEU A 43 -0.73 10.50 7.82
C LEU A 43 -0.76 10.20 9.32
N PRO A 44 -1.92 10.36 10.00
CA PRO A 44 -2.00 10.36 11.47
C PRO A 44 -2.18 8.96 12.08
N ILE A 45 -2.08 7.90 11.29
CA ILE A 45 -2.26 6.51 11.71
C ILE A 45 -1.09 5.64 11.25
N PRO A 46 -0.84 4.48 11.88
CA PRO A 46 0.24 3.56 11.52
C PRO A 46 0.22 3.17 10.03
N LEU A 47 1.42 3.03 9.46
CA LEU A 47 1.60 2.68 8.06
C LEU A 47 2.27 1.30 7.93
N ALA A 48 1.93 0.59 6.86
CA ALA A 48 2.55 -0.67 6.47
C ALA A 48 3.01 -0.62 5.00
N VAL A 49 4.00 -1.43 4.65
CA VAL A 49 4.33 -1.76 3.26
C VAL A 49 3.98 -3.22 3.01
N TRP A 50 3.22 -3.50 1.95
CA TRP A 50 2.80 -4.83 1.50
C TRP A 50 3.28 -5.07 0.06
N ALA A 51 4.43 -5.69 -0.10
CA ALA A 51 5.16 -5.75 -1.35
C ALA A 51 5.20 -7.15 -1.99
N ASN A 52 5.05 -7.22 -3.30
CA ASN A 52 5.46 -8.38 -4.08
C ASN A 52 6.94 -8.24 -4.43
N THR A 53 7.81 -8.98 -3.77
CA THR A 53 9.26 -9.01 -4.06
C THR A 53 9.67 -10.33 -4.70
N HIS A 54 10.81 -10.36 -5.41
CA HIS A 54 11.32 -11.60 -5.99
C HIS A 54 12.13 -12.40 -4.97
N THR A 55 13.06 -11.76 -4.29
CA THR A 55 14.00 -12.40 -3.37
C THR A 55 14.14 -11.66 -2.04
N ALA A 56 13.75 -10.40 -1.98
CA ALA A 56 13.92 -9.57 -0.80
C ALA A 56 12.86 -9.90 0.26
N ALA A 57 13.32 -10.24 1.45
CA ALA A 57 12.50 -10.37 2.64
C ALA A 57 12.18 -9.00 3.25
N GLY A 58 11.31 -8.97 4.26
CA GLY A 58 10.91 -7.72 4.93
C GLY A 58 12.07 -6.96 5.54
N ALA A 59 13.09 -7.66 6.05
CA ALA A 59 14.31 -7.02 6.58
C ALA A 59 15.09 -6.27 5.48
N ASP A 60 15.22 -6.86 4.28
CA ASP A 60 15.93 -6.24 3.16
C ASP A 60 15.17 -5.00 2.67
N LEU A 61 13.84 -5.13 2.57
CA LEU A 61 12.98 -4.01 2.19
C LEU A 61 12.99 -2.91 3.26
N ARG A 62 13.02 -3.25 4.55
CA ARG A 62 13.19 -2.31 5.66
C ARG A 62 14.47 -1.50 5.52
N ASN A 63 15.60 -2.18 5.29
CA ASN A 63 16.90 -1.52 5.08
C ASN A 63 16.87 -0.56 3.88
N PHE A 64 16.18 -0.96 2.78
CA PHE A 64 15.99 -0.07 1.63
C PHE A 64 15.19 1.18 1.99
N LEU A 65 14.07 1.02 2.70
CA LEU A 65 13.21 2.15 3.12
C LEU A 65 13.95 3.08 4.09
N ASP A 66 14.81 2.54 4.97
CA ASP A 66 15.64 3.32 5.88
C ASP A 66 16.67 4.16 5.11
N ARG A 67 17.33 3.57 4.12
CA ARG A 67 18.23 4.31 3.20
C ARG A 67 17.49 5.37 2.38
N ALA A 68 16.22 5.12 2.06
CA ALA A 68 15.35 6.08 1.39
C ALA A 68 14.90 7.24 2.30
N GLY A 69 15.20 7.19 3.61
CA GLY A 69 14.79 8.17 4.61
C GLY A 69 13.30 8.09 5.00
N ILE A 70 12.58 7.06 4.52
CA ILE A 70 11.15 6.88 4.77
C ILE A 70 10.81 5.70 5.69
N GLY A 71 11.78 4.85 6.04
CA GLY A 71 11.55 3.65 6.84
C GLY A 71 10.89 3.92 8.19
N ARG A 72 11.24 5.04 8.83
CA ARG A 72 10.69 5.49 10.12
C ARG A 72 9.16 5.65 10.15
N PHE A 73 8.53 5.84 8.99
CA PHE A 73 7.07 6.02 8.90
C PHE A 73 6.31 4.69 8.92
N PHE A 74 6.96 3.57 8.65
CA PHE A 74 6.30 2.27 8.53
C PHE A 74 6.47 1.43 9.79
N ALA A 75 5.35 1.13 10.46
CA ALA A 75 5.32 0.22 11.59
C ALA A 75 5.59 -1.24 11.15
N TRP A 76 5.11 -1.61 9.96
CA TRP A 76 5.22 -2.97 9.42
C TRP A 76 5.72 -2.96 7.97
N VAL A 77 6.54 -3.95 7.64
CA VAL A 77 6.99 -4.24 6.27
C VAL A 77 6.79 -5.73 6.03
N VAL A 78 5.95 -6.06 5.08
CA VAL A 78 5.60 -7.44 4.71
C VAL A 78 5.86 -7.64 3.24
N THR A 79 6.59 -8.71 2.91
CA THR A 79 6.90 -9.08 1.53
C THR A 79 6.27 -10.42 1.15
N SER A 80 6.15 -10.67 -0.14
CA SER A 80 5.72 -11.98 -0.65
C SER A 80 6.71 -13.10 -0.32
N VAL A 81 7.97 -12.78 -0.06
CA VAL A 81 8.99 -13.74 0.40
C VAL A 81 8.69 -14.19 1.82
N ASP A 82 8.39 -13.25 2.74
CA ASP A 82 8.02 -13.60 4.12
C ASP A 82 6.72 -14.39 4.18
N ALA A 83 5.74 -14.00 3.37
CA ALA A 83 4.43 -14.63 3.35
C ALA A 83 4.43 -16.02 2.67
N GLY A 84 5.42 -16.29 1.80
CA GLY A 84 5.43 -17.46 0.93
C GLY A 84 4.38 -17.42 -0.20
N PHE A 85 3.66 -16.32 -0.33
CA PHE A 85 2.60 -16.08 -1.32
C PHE A 85 2.66 -14.65 -1.83
N ARG A 86 2.26 -14.46 -3.09
CA ARG A 86 2.22 -13.13 -3.74
C ARG A 86 0.80 -12.60 -3.81
N LYS A 87 0.61 -11.28 -3.75
CA LYS A 87 -0.65 -10.64 -4.16
C LYS A 87 -0.94 -11.03 -5.62
N PRO A 88 -2.18 -11.37 -5.99
CA PRO A 88 -3.43 -11.21 -5.23
C PRO A 88 -3.84 -12.44 -4.38
N ALA A 89 -2.97 -13.41 -4.11
CA ALA A 89 -3.33 -14.60 -3.35
C ALA A 89 -3.83 -14.24 -1.94
N PRO A 90 -4.98 -14.80 -1.49
CA PRO A 90 -5.56 -14.50 -0.17
C PRO A 90 -4.62 -14.80 0.99
N GLN A 91 -3.76 -15.81 0.86
CA GLN A 91 -2.77 -16.19 1.88
C GLN A 91 -1.76 -15.07 2.17
N PHE A 92 -1.43 -14.22 1.17
CA PHE A 92 -0.61 -13.05 1.39
C PHE A 92 -1.29 -12.07 2.37
N PHE A 93 -2.58 -11.80 2.15
CA PHE A 93 -3.35 -10.87 2.99
C PHE A 93 -3.60 -11.43 4.39
N ASP A 94 -3.82 -12.76 4.52
CA ASP A 94 -3.90 -13.43 5.82
C ASP A 94 -2.61 -13.22 6.62
N PHE A 95 -1.46 -13.45 5.99
CA PHE A 95 -0.16 -13.25 6.61
C PHE A 95 0.04 -11.79 7.01
N ALA A 96 -0.17 -10.84 6.09
CA ALA A 96 0.04 -9.42 6.31
C ALA A 96 -0.83 -8.85 7.44
N LEU A 97 -2.12 -9.23 7.50
CA LEU A 97 -3.02 -8.81 8.56
C LEU A 97 -2.62 -9.37 9.92
N ARG A 98 -2.16 -10.62 9.97
CA ARG A 98 -1.66 -11.24 11.21
C ARG A 98 -0.42 -10.52 11.73
N GLU A 99 0.56 -10.20 10.87
CA GLU A 99 1.75 -9.45 11.23
C GLU A 99 1.43 -8.05 11.75
N CYS A 100 0.44 -7.39 11.15
CA CYS A 100 -0.04 -6.07 11.60
C CYS A 100 -0.96 -6.14 12.83
N ARG A 101 -1.45 -7.34 13.23
CA ARG A 101 -2.48 -7.55 14.26
C ARG A 101 -3.75 -6.75 14.00
N LEU A 102 -4.17 -6.72 12.75
CA LEU A 102 -5.36 -5.99 12.28
C LEU A 102 -6.32 -6.95 11.58
N VAL A 103 -7.58 -6.54 11.47
CA VAL A 103 -8.57 -7.22 10.63
C VAL A 103 -8.79 -6.45 9.32
N ARG A 104 -9.30 -7.12 8.30
CA ARG A 104 -9.46 -6.58 6.94
C ARG A 104 -10.21 -5.24 6.86
N SER A 105 -11.19 -5.01 7.74
CA SER A 105 -11.97 -3.76 7.76
C SER A 105 -11.25 -2.59 8.45
N GLU A 106 -10.07 -2.82 9.05
CA GLU A 106 -9.26 -1.82 9.75
C GLU A 106 -8.12 -1.27 8.89
N VAL A 107 -7.87 -1.84 7.71
CA VAL A 107 -6.79 -1.45 6.82
C VAL A 107 -7.35 -0.79 5.57
N LEU A 108 -6.75 0.33 5.15
CA LEU A 108 -6.93 0.92 3.84
C LEU A 108 -5.70 0.56 3.00
N PHE A 109 -5.89 -0.22 1.93
CA PHE A 109 -4.78 -0.65 1.08
C PHE A 109 -4.64 0.24 -0.16
N VAL A 110 -3.50 0.89 -0.31
CA VAL A 110 -3.18 1.83 -1.39
C VAL A 110 -2.21 1.16 -2.35
N GLY A 111 -2.55 1.11 -3.62
CA GLY A 111 -1.70 0.53 -4.65
C GLY A 111 -2.02 1.03 -6.05
N ASN A 112 -1.12 0.75 -6.99
CA ASN A 112 -1.24 1.18 -8.39
C ASN A 112 -1.74 0.05 -9.31
N GLN A 113 -1.50 -1.22 -8.95
CA GLN A 113 -1.81 -2.35 -9.83
C GLN A 113 -3.22 -2.89 -9.62
N LEU A 114 -4.07 -2.76 -10.65
CA LEU A 114 -5.45 -3.23 -10.60
C LEU A 114 -5.57 -4.75 -10.37
N ASN A 115 -4.68 -5.55 -10.98
CA ASN A 115 -4.78 -7.01 -10.93
C ASN A 115 -4.24 -7.65 -9.64
N THR A 116 -3.33 -6.99 -8.94
CA THR A 116 -2.69 -7.54 -7.73
C THR A 116 -3.16 -6.84 -6.47
N ASP A 117 -3.14 -5.51 -6.46
CA ASP A 117 -3.45 -4.73 -5.27
C ASP A 117 -4.95 -4.56 -5.10
N ILE A 118 -5.61 -4.05 -6.16
CA ILE A 118 -7.02 -3.69 -6.07
C ILE A 118 -7.90 -4.95 -6.14
N ALA A 119 -7.67 -5.81 -7.13
CA ALA A 119 -8.42 -7.07 -7.24
C ALA A 119 -8.20 -7.97 -6.02
N GLY A 120 -6.94 -8.07 -5.55
CA GLY A 120 -6.63 -8.87 -4.37
C GLY A 120 -7.28 -8.32 -3.11
N GLY A 121 -7.13 -7.01 -2.85
CA GLY A 121 -7.75 -6.35 -1.70
C GLY A 121 -9.28 -6.47 -1.73
N GLN A 122 -9.90 -6.20 -2.90
CA GLN A 122 -11.34 -6.34 -3.10
C GLN A 122 -11.83 -7.76 -2.82
N ALA A 123 -11.20 -8.77 -3.42
CA ALA A 123 -11.58 -10.17 -3.24
C ALA A 123 -11.43 -10.63 -1.78
N TYR A 124 -10.47 -10.08 -1.07
CA TYR A 124 -10.24 -10.35 0.35
C TYR A 124 -11.12 -9.52 1.30
N GLY A 125 -11.84 -8.51 0.79
CA GLY A 125 -12.71 -7.63 1.55
C GLY A 125 -11.95 -6.52 2.32
N ILE A 126 -10.78 -6.12 1.81
CA ILE A 126 -10.01 -4.98 2.30
C ILE A 126 -10.40 -3.75 1.48
N PRO A 127 -10.74 -2.62 2.11
CA PRO A 127 -10.91 -1.34 1.42
C PRO A 127 -9.66 -0.93 0.66
N THR A 128 -9.82 -0.52 -0.60
CA THR A 128 -8.72 -0.21 -1.51
C THR A 128 -8.75 1.21 -2.02
N VAL A 129 -7.58 1.79 -2.23
CA VAL A 129 -7.37 3.05 -2.95
C VAL A 129 -6.50 2.77 -4.16
N TRP A 130 -7.05 3.01 -5.34
CA TRP A 130 -6.29 2.90 -6.59
C TRP A 130 -5.62 4.22 -6.95
N LEU A 131 -4.29 4.16 -7.17
CA LEU A 131 -3.51 5.26 -7.74
C LEU A 131 -3.59 5.21 -9.26
N SER A 132 -4.50 6.00 -9.83
CA SER A 132 -4.86 5.94 -11.27
C SER A 132 -4.05 6.84 -12.17
N GLY A 133 -3.24 7.75 -11.63
CA GLY A 133 -2.45 8.72 -12.39
C GLY A 133 -1.37 8.06 -13.23
N SER A 134 -1.03 8.68 -14.37
CA SER A 134 -0.04 8.14 -15.30
C SER A 134 1.36 7.96 -14.70
N ALA A 135 1.73 8.74 -13.68
CA ALA A 135 2.99 8.60 -12.97
C ALA A 135 3.11 7.27 -12.20
N TYR A 136 1.98 6.62 -11.87
CA TYR A 136 1.92 5.39 -11.08
C TYR A 136 1.69 4.14 -11.95
N ARG A 137 1.63 4.28 -13.27
CA ARG A 137 1.44 3.15 -14.19
C ARG A 137 2.75 2.43 -14.42
N SER A 138 2.71 1.11 -14.33
CA SER A 138 3.79 0.23 -14.76
C SER A 138 3.65 -0.06 -16.25
N ALA A 139 4.79 -0.21 -16.94
CA ALA A 139 4.80 -0.59 -18.37
C ALA A 139 4.14 -1.95 -18.64
N ASP A 140 4.15 -2.84 -17.63
CA ASP A 140 3.57 -4.19 -17.71
C ASP A 140 2.12 -4.26 -17.20
N GLU A 141 1.45 -3.11 -16.98
CA GLU A 141 0.09 -3.09 -16.47
C GLU A 141 -0.88 -3.75 -17.44
N LYS A 142 -1.35 -4.94 -17.10
CA LYS A 142 -2.42 -5.62 -17.83
C LYS A 142 -3.74 -4.95 -17.52
N LEU A 143 -4.56 -4.77 -18.57
CA LEU A 143 -5.93 -4.29 -18.38
C LEU A 143 -6.64 -5.17 -17.33
N PRO A 144 -7.37 -4.58 -16.40
CA PRO A 144 -8.08 -5.32 -15.37
C PRO A 144 -9.17 -6.18 -16.00
N SER A 145 -9.54 -7.27 -15.32
CA SER A 145 -10.82 -7.92 -15.59
C SER A 145 -11.97 -6.91 -15.36
N GLU A 146 -13.06 -7.00 -16.11
CA GLU A 146 -14.19 -6.06 -16.06
C GLU A 146 -14.83 -5.84 -14.67
N ASN A 147 -14.46 -6.66 -13.67
CA ASN A 147 -15.06 -6.70 -12.33
C ASN A 147 -14.15 -6.13 -11.21
N VAL A 148 -13.12 -5.36 -11.52
CA VAL A 148 -12.26 -4.74 -10.49
C VAL A 148 -12.77 -3.35 -10.16
N HIS A 149 -13.26 -3.18 -8.92
CA HIS A 149 -13.83 -1.93 -8.44
C HIS A 149 -13.09 -1.47 -7.17
N PRO A 150 -12.16 -0.49 -7.28
CA PRO A 150 -11.52 0.08 -6.09
C PRO A 150 -12.57 0.76 -5.18
N THR A 151 -12.38 0.71 -3.86
CA THR A 151 -13.23 1.45 -2.92
C THR A 151 -13.12 2.95 -3.15
N HIS A 152 -11.90 3.42 -3.42
CA HIS A 152 -11.60 4.80 -3.79
C HIS A 152 -10.58 4.84 -4.94
N THR A 153 -10.62 5.93 -5.69
CA THR A 153 -9.64 6.21 -6.75
C THR A 153 -9.10 7.62 -6.56
N ILE A 154 -7.78 7.75 -6.57
CA ILE A 154 -7.09 9.04 -6.53
C ILE A 154 -6.02 9.09 -7.63
N PRO A 155 -5.88 10.21 -8.36
CA PRO A 155 -4.87 10.35 -9.42
C PRO A 155 -3.45 10.53 -8.87
N ALA A 156 -3.28 10.97 -7.61
CA ALA A 156 -1.97 11.23 -7.01
C ALA A 156 -1.99 11.04 -5.50
N LEU A 157 -0.84 10.69 -4.93
CA LEU A 157 -0.68 10.45 -3.49
C LEU A 157 -0.96 11.70 -2.64
N CYS A 158 -0.74 12.92 -3.18
CA CYS A 158 -1.06 14.16 -2.47
C CYS A 158 -2.54 14.29 -2.05
N GLN A 159 -3.45 13.52 -2.65
CA GLN A 159 -4.87 13.50 -2.29
C GLN A 159 -5.19 12.53 -1.14
N LEU A 160 -4.27 11.62 -0.80
CA LEU A 160 -4.50 10.61 0.23
C LEU A 160 -4.77 11.21 1.63
N PRO A 161 -4.05 12.24 2.11
CA PRO A 161 -4.33 12.84 3.42
C PRO A 161 -5.77 13.33 3.56
N SER A 162 -6.27 14.06 2.57
CA SER A 162 -7.66 14.58 2.59
C SER A 162 -8.71 13.45 2.52
N LEU A 163 -8.46 12.41 1.71
CA LEU A 163 -9.31 11.23 1.68
C LEU A 163 -9.35 10.57 3.06
N LEU A 164 -8.19 10.36 3.68
CA LEU A 164 -8.09 9.71 4.99
C LEU A 164 -8.79 10.53 6.09
N GLU A 165 -8.62 11.84 6.11
CA GLU A 165 -9.33 12.75 7.02
C GLU A 165 -10.86 12.60 6.90
N SER A 166 -11.37 12.54 5.67
CA SER A 166 -12.79 12.32 5.41
C SER A 166 -13.28 11.00 5.99
N LEU A 167 -12.51 9.90 5.77
CA LEU A 167 -12.86 8.57 6.28
C LEU A 167 -12.83 8.50 7.81
N LEU A 168 -11.86 9.15 8.45
CA LEU A 168 -11.73 9.19 9.90
C LEU A 168 -12.79 10.09 10.55
N SER A 169 -13.16 11.21 9.92
CA SER A 169 -14.17 12.16 10.42
C SER A 169 -15.59 11.60 10.38
N THR A 170 -15.92 10.79 9.39
CA THR A 170 -17.22 10.11 9.27
C THR A 170 -17.46 9.18 10.46
N ARG A 171 -16.40 8.62 11.06
CA ARG A 171 -16.45 7.81 12.28
C ARG A 171 -16.96 8.60 13.48
N ILE A 172 -16.41 9.79 13.73
CA ILE A 172 -16.74 10.60 14.92
C ILE A 172 -18.22 11.00 14.94
N ARG A 173 -18.82 11.20 13.77
CA ARG A 173 -20.26 11.53 13.65
C ARG A 173 -21.14 10.33 13.96
N ASN A 174 -20.79 9.13 13.49
CA ASN A 174 -21.58 7.93 13.72
C ASN A 174 -21.53 7.46 15.18
N ASP A 175 -20.37 7.56 15.84
CA ASP A 175 -20.22 7.20 17.25
C ASP A 175 -21.03 8.15 18.18
N ARG A 176 -21.22 9.42 17.78
CA ARG A 176 -22.04 10.41 18.52
C ARG A 176 -23.55 10.25 18.34
N GLN A 177 -24.00 9.53 17.31
CA GLN A 177 -25.43 9.25 17.08
C GLN A 177 -25.90 7.96 17.76
N LEU A 178 -24.99 7.15 18.28
CA LEU A 178 -25.27 5.88 18.95
C LEU A 178 -25.08 5.95 20.49
N SER A 179 -24.70 7.09 21.02
CA SER A 179 -24.58 7.40 22.45
C SER A 179 -25.69 8.36 22.90
#